data_953e0fc15a1bb71273529e90ebf08861
#
_entry.id   953e0fc15a1bb71273529e90ebf08861
#
_cell.length_a   1.000
_cell.length_b   1.000
_cell.length_c   1.000
_cell.angle_alpha   90.00
_cell.angle_beta   90.00
_cell.angle_gamma   90.00
#
_symmetry.space_group_name_H-M   'P 1'
#
loop_
_entity.id
_entity.type
_entity.pdbx_description
1 polymer ?
#
loop_
_entity_poly.entity_id
_entity_poly.type
_entity_poly.pdbx_seq_one_letter_code
_entity_poly.pdbx_strand_id
1 'polypeptide(L)'
;DRQVVVGNPDIIGREAILKVHVKKITTGPDVKLRTIARGTPGFSGADLANLVNESALLAARKNKRVVTMSDIEEAKDKVMMGAERRSMVMSEDEKKLTAYHEGGHAIVALNEKASDPIHKATIIPRGRALGMVMRLPERDQLSVTREKMHSDIAVAMGGRIAEEIIFGHDKVTSGASSDIEMVTKLAKNMVTKYGMTTELGAIAYGENEEEVFLGRSVTKSQNMSE
;
A
#
# COMPACT_ATOMS: atom_id res chain seq x y z
N ASP A 1 -27.82 24.21 12.17
CA ASP A 1 -27.43 23.44 11.03
C ASP A 1 -26.68 22.19 11.47
N ARG A 2 -26.95 21.07 10.81
CA ARG A 2 -26.30 19.79 11.12
C ARG A 2 -25.13 19.58 10.17
N GLN A 3 -23.95 19.30 10.70
CA GLN A 3 -22.81 18.83 9.91
C GLN A 3 -22.90 17.31 9.78
N VAL A 4 -22.82 16.82 8.55
CA VAL A 4 -22.77 15.38 8.24
C VAL A 4 -21.42 15.08 7.61
N VAL A 5 -20.62 14.27 8.29
CA VAL A 5 -19.33 13.81 7.77
C VAL A 5 -19.57 12.53 6.96
N VAL A 6 -19.19 12.54 5.69
CA VAL A 6 -19.23 11.36 4.81
C VAL A 6 -17.80 10.85 4.65
N GLY A 7 -17.47 9.77 5.37
CA GLY A 7 -16.19 9.08 5.24
C GLY A 7 -16.12 8.13 4.04
N ASN A 8 -14.93 7.58 3.77
CA ASN A 8 -14.77 6.54 2.78
C ASN A 8 -15.54 5.26 3.19
N PRO A 9 -16.10 4.51 2.21
CA PRO A 9 -16.89 3.33 2.50
C PRO A 9 -16.02 2.19 3.06
N ASP A 10 -16.62 1.39 3.95
CA ASP A 10 -16.08 0.11 4.40
C ASP A 10 -16.14 -0.96 3.30
N ILE A 11 -15.68 -2.19 3.58
CA ILE A 11 -15.70 -3.30 2.60
C ILE A 11 -17.11 -3.56 2.07
N ILE A 12 -18.12 -3.50 2.94
CA ILE A 12 -19.52 -3.76 2.56
C ILE A 12 -20.04 -2.64 1.66
N GLY A 13 -19.76 -1.40 2.04
CA GLY A 13 -20.09 -0.21 1.25
C GLY A 13 -19.40 -0.22 -0.11
N ARG A 14 -18.09 -0.55 -0.17
CA ARG A 14 -17.36 -0.67 -1.43
C ARG A 14 -17.94 -1.74 -2.34
N GLU A 15 -18.32 -2.92 -1.80
CA GLU A 15 -18.97 -3.97 -2.57
C GLU A 15 -20.33 -3.49 -3.13
N ALA A 16 -21.13 -2.78 -2.33
CA ALA A 16 -22.41 -2.24 -2.76
C ALA A 16 -22.25 -1.19 -3.88
N ILE A 17 -21.27 -0.29 -3.76
CA ILE A 17 -20.94 0.70 -4.79
C ILE A 17 -20.47 0.00 -6.08
N LEU A 18 -19.59 -0.98 -5.98
CA LEU A 18 -19.14 -1.78 -7.13
C LEU A 18 -20.32 -2.45 -7.84
N LYS A 19 -21.30 -3.02 -7.10
CA LYS A 19 -22.53 -3.61 -7.67
C LYS A 19 -23.33 -2.61 -8.52
N VAL A 20 -23.30 -1.33 -8.16
CA VAL A 20 -23.96 -0.28 -8.95
C VAL A 20 -23.21 0.02 -10.24
N HIS A 21 -21.88 0.17 -10.14
CA HIS A 21 -21.07 0.57 -11.30
C HIS A 21 -20.89 -0.55 -12.33
N VAL A 22 -20.74 -1.82 -11.91
CA VAL A 22 -20.59 -2.95 -12.83
C VAL A 22 -21.84 -3.24 -13.67
N LYS A 23 -23.03 -2.74 -13.29
CA LYS A 23 -24.23 -2.83 -14.12
C LYS A 23 -24.12 -2.13 -15.47
N LYS A 24 -23.16 -1.22 -15.60
CA LYS A 24 -22.92 -0.45 -16.85
C LYS A 24 -22.00 -1.17 -17.84
N ILE A 25 -21.40 -2.29 -17.45
CA ILE A 25 -20.46 -3.06 -18.24
C ILE A 25 -20.82 -4.54 -18.24
N THR A 26 -20.36 -5.29 -19.24
CA THR A 26 -20.52 -6.75 -19.24
C THR A 26 -19.34 -7.38 -18.52
N THR A 27 -19.62 -8.09 -17.41
CA THR A 27 -18.60 -8.77 -16.60
C THR A 27 -18.63 -10.28 -16.81
N GLY A 28 -17.47 -10.93 -16.73
CA GLY A 28 -17.35 -12.37 -16.75
C GLY A 28 -17.82 -13.04 -15.44
N PRO A 29 -18.08 -14.35 -15.47
CA PRO A 29 -18.51 -15.10 -14.28
C PRO A 29 -17.42 -15.24 -13.21
N ASP A 30 -16.18 -14.97 -13.56
CA ASP A 30 -15.00 -14.97 -12.67
C ASP A 30 -14.91 -13.73 -11.78
N VAL A 31 -15.69 -12.68 -12.09
CA VAL A 31 -15.63 -11.39 -11.36
C VAL A 31 -16.29 -11.53 -9.99
N LYS A 32 -15.47 -11.36 -8.95
CA LYS A 32 -15.88 -11.45 -7.54
C LYS A 32 -15.78 -10.07 -6.87
N LEU A 33 -16.90 -9.36 -6.79
CA LEU A 33 -16.95 -7.98 -6.25
C LEU A 33 -16.44 -7.88 -4.82
N ARG A 34 -16.67 -8.89 -3.99
CA ARG A 34 -16.16 -8.96 -2.62
C ARG A 34 -14.62 -8.94 -2.57
N THR A 35 -13.97 -9.66 -3.48
CA THR A 35 -12.50 -9.67 -3.60
C THR A 35 -11.98 -8.31 -4.01
N ILE A 36 -12.66 -7.66 -4.97
CA ILE A 36 -12.30 -6.29 -5.42
C ILE A 36 -12.47 -5.30 -4.26
N ALA A 37 -13.57 -5.37 -3.52
CA ALA A 37 -13.84 -4.49 -2.38
C ALA A 37 -12.79 -4.64 -1.26
N ARG A 38 -12.31 -5.86 -0.99
CA ARG A 38 -11.19 -6.11 -0.08
C ARG A 38 -9.88 -5.52 -0.61
N GLY A 39 -9.66 -5.63 -1.91
CA GLY A 39 -8.43 -5.16 -2.59
C GLY A 39 -8.36 -3.65 -2.81
N THR A 40 -9.34 -2.88 -2.36
CA THR A 40 -9.42 -1.42 -2.56
C THR A 40 -9.64 -0.66 -1.25
N PRO A 41 -8.79 -0.87 -0.21
CA PRO A 41 -8.91 -0.13 1.04
C PRO A 41 -8.74 1.37 0.80
N GLY A 42 -9.56 2.18 1.46
CA GLY A 42 -9.51 3.64 1.36
C GLY A 42 -10.09 4.25 0.07
N PHE A 43 -10.56 3.44 -0.89
CA PHE A 43 -11.19 3.96 -2.10
C PHE A 43 -12.53 4.64 -1.78
N SER A 44 -12.71 5.83 -2.34
CA SER A 44 -13.98 6.53 -2.38
C SER A 44 -14.93 5.91 -3.43
N GLY A 45 -16.17 6.34 -3.44
CA GLY A 45 -17.11 5.95 -4.51
C GLY A 45 -16.64 6.35 -5.91
N ALA A 46 -15.94 7.49 -6.03
CA ALA A 46 -15.37 7.96 -7.28
C ALA A 46 -14.21 7.08 -7.76
N ASP A 47 -13.33 6.65 -6.84
CA ASP A 47 -12.22 5.76 -7.17
C ASP A 47 -12.72 4.39 -7.64
N LEU A 48 -13.77 3.85 -7.01
CA LEU A 48 -14.41 2.60 -7.41
C LEU A 48 -15.09 2.71 -8.79
N ALA A 49 -15.74 3.84 -9.08
CA ALA A 49 -16.30 4.12 -10.39
C ALA A 49 -15.20 4.19 -11.46
N ASN A 50 -14.11 4.88 -11.16
CA ASN A 50 -12.94 4.96 -12.04
C ASN A 50 -12.31 3.58 -12.28
N LEU A 51 -12.16 2.76 -11.24
CA LEU A 51 -11.65 1.38 -11.35
C LEU A 51 -12.49 0.56 -12.35
N VAL A 52 -13.82 0.60 -12.25
CA VAL A 52 -14.71 -0.11 -13.16
C VAL A 52 -14.59 0.41 -14.59
N ASN A 53 -14.49 1.73 -14.77
CA ASN A 53 -14.29 2.35 -16.09
C ASN A 53 -12.93 1.94 -16.70
N GLU A 54 -11.83 2.02 -15.94
CA GLU A 54 -10.51 1.61 -16.40
C GLU A 54 -10.46 0.12 -16.77
N SER A 55 -11.18 -0.74 -16.03
CA SER A 55 -11.31 -2.16 -16.35
C SER A 55 -11.97 -2.39 -17.71
N ALA A 56 -13.03 -1.64 -18.00
CA ALA A 56 -13.71 -1.70 -19.28
C ALA A 56 -12.81 -1.21 -20.44
N LEU A 57 -12.06 -0.12 -20.22
CA LEU A 57 -11.09 0.39 -21.19
C LEU A 57 -9.96 -0.61 -21.47
N LEU A 58 -9.45 -1.29 -20.45
CA LEU A 58 -8.43 -2.34 -20.61
C LEU A 58 -8.97 -3.55 -21.38
N ALA A 59 -10.18 -4.00 -21.07
CA ALA A 59 -10.83 -5.09 -21.83
C ALA A 59 -11.05 -4.68 -23.31
N ALA A 60 -11.50 -3.47 -23.56
CA ALA A 60 -11.69 -2.96 -24.92
C ALA A 60 -10.36 -2.89 -25.70
N ARG A 61 -9.27 -2.42 -25.09
CA ARG A 61 -7.92 -2.42 -25.70
C ARG A 61 -7.42 -3.82 -26.08
N LYS A 62 -7.88 -4.84 -25.35
CA LYS A 62 -7.58 -6.25 -25.62
C LYS A 62 -8.60 -6.92 -26.56
N ASN A 63 -9.49 -6.11 -27.19
CA ASN A 63 -10.58 -6.59 -28.05
C ASN A 63 -11.53 -7.60 -27.38
N LYS A 64 -11.67 -7.51 -26.05
CA LYS A 64 -12.61 -8.35 -25.28
C LYS A 64 -13.98 -7.68 -25.23
N ARG A 65 -15.03 -8.51 -25.26
CA ARG A 65 -16.42 -8.07 -25.07
C ARG A 65 -16.89 -8.11 -23.64
N VAL A 66 -16.11 -8.76 -22.77
CA VAL A 66 -16.44 -9.04 -21.38
C VAL A 66 -15.25 -8.68 -20.52
N VAL A 67 -15.48 -7.96 -19.43
CA VAL A 67 -14.47 -7.62 -18.42
C VAL A 67 -14.28 -8.83 -17.50
N THR A 68 -13.05 -9.32 -17.42
CA THR A 68 -12.67 -10.45 -16.53
C THR A 68 -12.07 -9.94 -15.23
N MET A 69 -11.92 -10.82 -14.24
CA MET A 69 -11.24 -10.48 -12.98
C MET A 69 -9.81 -9.99 -13.21
N SER A 70 -9.10 -10.58 -14.19
CA SER A 70 -7.74 -10.15 -14.57
C SER A 70 -7.70 -8.71 -15.07
N ASP A 71 -8.71 -8.26 -15.85
CA ASP A 71 -8.77 -6.88 -16.32
C ASP A 71 -9.03 -5.90 -15.16
N ILE A 72 -9.82 -6.30 -14.16
CA ILE A 72 -10.06 -5.51 -12.96
C ILE A 72 -8.81 -5.42 -12.09
N GLU A 73 -8.08 -6.51 -11.91
CA GLU A 73 -6.81 -6.51 -11.16
C GLU A 73 -5.75 -5.62 -11.83
N GLU A 74 -5.64 -5.68 -13.15
CA GLU A 74 -4.73 -4.81 -13.92
C GLU A 74 -5.15 -3.33 -13.83
N ALA A 75 -6.46 -3.04 -13.89
CA ALA A 75 -6.99 -1.71 -13.70
C ALA A 75 -6.71 -1.19 -12.29
N LYS A 76 -6.88 -2.03 -11.27
CA LYS A 76 -6.58 -1.71 -9.88
C LYS A 76 -5.11 -1.33 -9.71
N ASP A 77 -4.20 -2.14 -10.25
CA ASP A 77 -2.77 -1.84 -10.24
C ASP A 77 -2.48 -0.50 -10.90
N LYS A 78 -3.11 -0.23 -12.06
CA LYS A 78 -2.96 1.05 -12.77
C LYS A 78 -3.48 2.24 -11.96
N VAL A 79 -4.63 2.11 -11.32
CA VAL A 79 -5.24 3.19 -10.52
C VAL A 79 -4.42 3.46 -9.25
N MET A 80 -3.92 2.42 -8.58
CA MET A 80 -3.17 2.53 -7.33
C MET A 80 -1.70 2.96 -7.53
N MET A 81 -1.05 2.48 -8.59
CA MET A 81 0.41 2.58 -8.76
C MET A 81 0.83 3.28 -10.07
N GLY A 82 -0.12 3.55 -10.96
CA GLY A 82 0.16 4.05 -12.29
C GLY A 82 0.35 2.95 -13.34
N ALA A 83 0.53 3.38 -14.59
CA ALA A 83 0.68 2.48 -15.72
C ALA A 83 1.98 1.66 -15.63
N GLU A 84 1.94 0.45 -16.20
CA GLU A 84 3.15 -0.34 -16.45
C GLU A 84 4.17 0.44 -17.29
N ARG A 85 5.43 0.38 -16.88
CA ARG A 85 6.55 0.98 -17.62
C ARG A 85 7.13 -0.04 -18.61
N ARG A 86 6.33 -0.43 -19.62
CA ARG A 86 6.71 -1.46 -20.61
C ARG A 86 7.94 -1.12 -21.44
N SER A 87 8.25 0.16 -21.57
CA SER A 87 9.44 0.64 -22.27
C SER A 87 10.71 0.62 -21.41
N MET A 88 10.59 0.34 -20.12
CA MET A 88 11.74 0.25 -19.23
C MET A 88 12.42 -1.11 -19.40
N VAL A 89 13.60 -1.08 -19.98
CA VAL A 89 14.44 -2.28 -20.13
C VAL A 89 15.30 -2.39 -18.87
N MET A 90 14.95 -3.33 -18.00
CA MET A 90 15.79 -3.70 -16.85
C MET A 90 16.84 -4.72 -17.30
N SER A 91 18.06 -4.55 -16.84
CA SER A 91 19.10 -5.59 -16.99
C SER A 91 18.72 -6.85 -16.19
N GLU A 92 19.30 -7.99 -16.52
CA GLU A 92 19.07 -9.23 -15.78
C GLU A 92 19.52 -9.12 -14.32
N ASP A 93 20.58 -8.36 -14.05
CA ASP A 93 21.05 -8.10 -12.68
C ASP A 93 20.05 -7.25 -11.89
N GLU A 94 19.47 -6.22 -12.51
CA GLU A 94 18.42 -5.41 -11.88
C GLU A 94 17.14 -6.21 -11.62
N LYS A 95 16.73 -7.06 -12.56
CA LYS A 95 15.58 -7.97 -12.35
C LYS A 95 15.84 -8.93 -11.21
N LYS A 96 17.04 -9.51 -11.17
CA LYS A 96 17.46 -10.42 -10.10
C LYS A 96 17.46 -9.71 -8.74
N LEU A 97 18.05 -8.51 -8.66
CA LEU A 97 18.08 -7.71 -7.46
C LEU A 97 16.67 -7.39 -6.97
N THR A 98 15.81 -6.89 -7.87
CA THR A 98 14.41 -6.60 -7.56
C THR A 98 13.66 -7.85 -7.10
N ALA A 99 13.89 -9.00 -7.74
CA ALA A 99 13.23 -10.25 -7.37
C ALA A 99 13.62 -10.73 -5.95
N TYR A 100 14.87 -10.58 -5.57
CA TYR A 100 15.32 -10.91 -4.21
C TYR A 100 14.80 -9.90 -3.18
N HIS A 101 14.77 -8.61 -3.53
CA HIS A 101 14.21 -7.57 -2.69
C HIS A 101 12.73 -7.84 -2.38
N GLU A 102 11.90 -8.02 -3.40
CA GLU A 102 10.49 -8.36 -3.23
C GLU A 102 10.29 -9.73 -2.57
N GLY A 103 11.15 -10.69 -2.89
CA GLY A 103 11.19 -12.00 -2.24
C GLY A 103 11.45 -11.89 -0.74
N GLY A 104 12.32 -10.97 -0.32
CA GLY A 104 12.59 -10.67 1.08
C GLY A 104 11.34 -10.19 1.83
N HIS A 105 10.63 -9.21 1.28
CA HIS A 105 9.35 -8.76 1.83
C HIS A 105 8.34 -9.92 1.94
N ALA A 106 8.22 -10.72 0.88
CA ALA A 106 7.27 -11.83 0.84
C ALA A 106 7.59 -12.91 1.88
N ILE A 107 8.86 -13.32 2.00
CA ILE A 107 9.28 -14.36 2.94
C ILE A 107 9.03 -13.90 4.39
N VAL A 108 9.39 -12.66 4.71
CA VAL A 108 9.13 -12.13 6.05
C VAL A 108 7.63 -12.04 6.32
N ALA A 109 6.83 -11.54 5.36
CA ALA A 109 5.38 -11.45 5.51
C ALA A 109 4.71 -12.82 5.75
N LEU A 110 5.21 -13.88 5.12
CA LEU A 110 4.69 -15.26 5.32
C LEU A 110 5.03 -15.84 6.69
N ASN A 111 6.10 -15.36 7.33
CA ASN A 111 6.57 -15.85 8.63
C ASN A 111 6.11 -14.97 9.80
N GLU A 112 5.66 -13.74 9.53
CA GLU A 112 5.13 -12.83 10.55
C GLU A 112 3.65 -13.09 10.81
N LYS A 113 3.31 -13.52 12.03
CA LYS A 113 1.95 -13.89 12.44
C LYS A 113 0.94 -12.74 12.33
N ALA A 114 1.40 -11.51 12.57
CA ALA A 114 0.56 -10.32 12.52
C ALA A 114 0.53 -9.67 11.13
N SER A 115 1.21 -10.25 10.13
CA SER A 115 1.18 -9.74 8.76
C SER A 115 -0.16 -10.00 8.09
N ASP A 116 -0.61 -9.03 7.28
CA ASP A 116 -1.74 -9.28 6.38
C ASP A 116 -1.34 -10.29 5.31
N PRO A 117 -2.30 -11.09 4.81
CA PRO A 117 -2.03 -12.08 3.75
C PRO A 117 -1.47 -11.43 2.48
N ILE A 118 -0.49 -12.08 1.86
CA ILE A 118 0.03 -11.66 0.57
C ILE A 118 -1.05 -11.90 -0.49
N HIS A 119 -1.38 -10.85 -1.22
CA HIS A 119 -2.27 -10.92 -2.37
C HIS A 119 -1.49 -11.11 -3.68
N LYS A 120 -0.35 -10.41 -3.82
CA LYS A 120 0.44 -10.37 -5.04
C LYS A 120 1.87 -9.98 -4.76
N ALA A 121 2.80 -10.59 -5.49
CA ALA A 121 4.18 -10.15 -5.62
C ALA A 121 4.51 -9.97 -7.11
N THR A 122 5.25 -8.95 -7.47
CA THR A 122 5.61 -8.66 -8.88
C THR A 122 6.91 -7.87 -8.96
N ILE A 123 7.64 -8.10 -10.04
CA ILE A 123 8.82 -7.32 -10.43
C ILE A 123 8.55 -6.46 -11.68
N ILE A 124 7.28 -6.29 -12.05
CA ILE A 124 6.89 -5.45 -13.17
C ILE A 124 6.93 -3.98 -12.73
N PRO A 125 7.76 -3.13 -13.35
CA PRO A 125 7.87 -1.73 -12.97
C PRO A 125 6.57 -0.97 -13.19
N ARG A 126 6.13 -0.21 -12.17
CA ARG A 126 4.96 0.67 -12.23
C ARG A 126 5.26 1.99 -11.51
N GLY A 127 4.93 3.11 -12.14
CA GLY A 127 5.22 4.42 -11.56
C GLY A 127 6.70 4.55 -11.19
N ARG A 128 7.01 4.69 -9.91
CA ARG A 128 8.40 4.75 -9.38
C ARG A 128 8.91 3.42 -8.82
N ALA A 129 8.02 2.43 -8.62
CA ALA A 129 8.39 1.13 -8.08
C ALA A 129 8.91 0.19 -9.18
N LEU A 130 9.97 -0.55 -8.90
CA LEU A 130 10.52 -1.59 -9.79
C LEU A 130 9.84 -2.94 -9.56
N GLY A 131 9.36 -3.18 -8.35
CA GLY A 131 8.59 -4.33 -7.95
C GLY A 131 7.65 -3.97 -6.81
N MET A 132 6.91 -4.94 -6.30
CA MET A 132 6.01 -4.76 -5.17
C MET A 132 5.52 -6.08 -4.59
N VAL A 133 5.38 -6.12 -3.26
CA VAL A 133 4.58 -7.11 -2.55
C VAL A 133 3.33 -6.43 -1.98
N MET A 134 2.17 -6.79 -2.51
CA MET A 134 0.89 -6.29 -2.02
C MET A 134 0.32 -7.25 -0.99
N ARG A 135 0.05 -6.73 0.19
CA ARG A 135 -0.67 -7.43 1.27
C ARG A 135 -2.05 -6.82 1.41
N LEU A 136 -3.07 -7.62 1.64
CA LEU A 136 -4.44 -7.15 1.79
C LEU A 136 -5.02 -7.62 3.11
N PRO A 137 -5.53 -6.69 3.95
CA PRO A 137 -6.21 -7.04 5.18
C PRO A 137 -7.48 -7.84 4.89
N GLU A 138 -7.80 -8.80 5.77
CA GLU A 138 -9.04 -9.58 5.65
C GLU A 138 -10.29 -8.78 6.02
N ARG A 139 -10.10 -7.72 6.79
CA ARG A 139 -11.16 -6.82 7.29
C ARG A 139 -10.65 -5.38 7.36
N ASP A 140 -11.56 -4.42 7.41
CA ASP A 140 -11.19 -3.03 7.67
C ASP A 140 -10.58 -2.91 9.08
N GLN A 141 -9.43 -2.26 9.17
CA GLN A 141 -8.70 -2.06 10.42
C GLN A 141 -8.99 -0.65 10.95
N LEU A 142 -9.63 -0.57 12.11
CA LEU A 142 -9.93 0.71 12.77
C LEU A 142 -8.77 1.16 13.68
N SER A 143 -7.96 0.21 14.14
CA SER A 143 -6.78 0.46 14.97
C SER A 143 -5.69 -0.56 14.62
N VAL A 144 -4.44 -0.21 14.88
CA VAL A 144 -3.28 -1.06 14.62
C VAL A 144 -2.59 -1.38 15.93
N THR A 145 -2.38 -2.66 16.21
CA THR A 145 -1.70 -3.10 17.43
C THR A 145 -0.19 -2.90 17.35
N ARG A 146 0.50 -2.85 18.50
CA ARG A 146 1.96 -2.80 18.55
C ARG A 146 2.59 -4.00 17.83
N GLU A 147 2.05 -5.21 18.02
CA GLU A 147 2.49 -6.42 17.33
C GLU A 147 2.42 -6.28 15.79
N LYS A 148 1.31 -5.74 15.29
CA LYS A 148 1.15 -5.47 13.85
C LYS A 148 2.16 -4.45 13.33
N MET A 149 2.43 -3.38 14.09
CA MET A 149 3.43 -2.39 13.71
C MET A 149 4.84 -2.97 13.66
N HIS A 150 5.22 -3.83 14.65
CA HIS A 150 6.49 -4.54 14.59
C HIS A 150 6.59 -5.47 13.38
N SER A 151 5.52 -6.19 13.09
CA SER A 151 5.44 -7.04 11.88
C SER A 151 5.60 -6.21 10.60
N ASP A 152 4.95 -5.06 10.50
CA ASP A 152 5.07 -4.18 9.33
C ASP A 152 6.49 -3.62 9.15
N ILE A 153 7.17 -3.31 10.27
CA ILE A 153 8.60 -2.92 10.27
C ILE A 153 9.47 -4.08 9.76
N ALA A 154 9.27 -5.27 10.30
CA ALA A 154 10.04 -6.45 9.90
C ALA A 154 9.86 -6.76 8.41
N VAL A 155 8.61 -6.76 7.93
CA VAL A 155 8.29 -6.99 6.52
C VAL A 155 8.94 -5.93 5.62
N ALA A 156 8.87 -4.66 5.99
CA ALA A 156 9.47 -3.58 5.20
C ALA A 156 10.99 -3.68 5.13
N MET A 157 11.65 -4.12 6.20
CA MET A 157 13.11 -4.32 6.17
C MET A 157 13.53 -5.59 5.43
N GLY A 158 12.59 -6.50 5.14
CA GLY A 158 12.86 -7.77 4.47
C GLY A 158 13.55 -7.61 3.11
N GLY A 159 13.15 -6.63 2.30
CA GLY A 159 13.78 -6.36 1.01
C GLY A 159 15.25 -5.94 1.14
N ARG A 160 15.54 -4.97 2.01
CA ARG A 160 16.89 -4.50 2.27
C ARG A 160 17.81 -5.60 2.79
N ILE A 161 17.33 -6.42 3.71
CA ILE A 161 18.09 -7.54 4.31
C ILE A 161 18.34 -8.62 3.25
N ALA A 162 17.38 -8.90 2.38
CA ALA A 162 17.58 -9.84 1.28
C ALA A 162 18.68 -9.39 0.31
N GLU A 163 18.74 -8.10 -0.04
CA GLU A 163 19.84 -7.54 -0.85
C GLU A 163 21.19 -7.78 -0.16
N GLU A 164 21.29 -7.50 1.14
CA GLU A 164 22.53 -7.63 1.91
C GLU A 164 23.00 -9.08 1.99
N ILE A 165 22.10 -10.02 2.26
CA ILE A 165 22.41 -11.46 2.35
C ILE A 165 22.88 -12.02 1.02
N ILE A 166 22.24 -11.66 -0.09
CA ILE A 166 22.46 -12.27 -1.41
C ILE A 166 23.61 -11.61 -2.16
N PHE A 167 23.73 -10.29 -2.08
CA PHE A 167 24.71 -9.54 -2.88
C PHE A 167 25.87 -8.99 -2.07
N GLY A 168 25.77 -8.99 -0.73
CA GLY A 168 26.74 -8.44 0.19
C GLY A 168 26.52 -6.96 0.51
N HIS A 169 27.09 -6.52 1.61
CA HIS A 169 26.88 -5.19 2.19
C HIS A 169 27.18 -4.04 1.20
N ASP A 170 28.24 -4.16 0.43
CA ASP A 170 28.68 -3.09 -0.50
C ASP A 170 27.81 -2.97 -1.76
N LYS A 171 26.92 -3.96 -2.02
CA LYS A 171 26.05 -3.99 -3.20
C LYS A 171 24.59 -3.71 -2.89
N VAL A 172 24.27 -3.33 -1.67
CA VAL A 172 22.93 -2.86 -1.34
C VAL A 172 22.62 -1.56 -2.08
N THR A 173 21.36 -1.39 -2.44
CA THR A 173 20.97 -0.27 -3.29
C THR A 173 20.13 0.76 -2.57
N SER A 174 19.93 1.92 -3.19
CA SER A 174 18.98 2.93 -2.73
C SER A 174 17.51 2.53 -2.96
N GLY A 175 17.24 1.35 -3.54
CA GLY A 175 15.89 0.87 -3.81
C GLY A 175 15.01 0.77 -2.57
N ALA A 176 15.61 0.42 -1.42
CA ALA A 176 14.93 0.35 -0.13
C ALA A 176 14.66 1.70 0.55
N SER A 177 14.90 2.84 -0.11
CA SER A 177 14.77 4.15 0.54
C SER A 177 13.35 4.40 1.07
N SER A 178 12.32 4.05 0.32
CA SER A 178 10.92 4.20 0.73
C SER A 178 10.56 3.31 1.93
N ASP A 179 11.11 2.11 1.99
CA ASP A 179 10.90 1.19 3.11
C ASP A 179 11.55 1.73 4.37
N ILE A 180 12.78 2.21 4.26
CA ILE A 180 13.52 2.82 5.37
C ILE A 180 12.81 4.08 5.88
N GLU A 181 12.31 4.94 5.00
CA GLU A 181 11.53 6.12 5.37
C GLU A 181 10.24 5.73 6.11
N MET A 182 9.50 4.75 5.58
CA MET A 182 8.27 4.24 6.20
C MET A 182 8.54 3.65 7.58
N VAL A 183 9.54 2.79 7.71
CA VAL A 183 9.96 2.17 8.99
C VAL A 183 10.37 3.23 10.00
N THR A 184 11.19 4.20 9.58
CA THR A 184 11.64 5.29 10.44
C THR A 184 10.46 6.11 10.97
N LYS A 185 9.52 6.46 10.09
CA LYS A 185 8.31 7.20 10.47
C LYS A 185 7.42 6.39 11.41
N LEU A 186 7.23 5.10 11.13
CA LEU A 186 6.43 4.21 11.98
C LEU A 186 7.06 4.05 13.35
N ALA A 187 8.35 3.72 13.43
CA ALA A 187 9.08 3.58 14.69
C ALA A 187 9.07 4.87 15.50
N LYS A 188 9.31 6.02 14.86
CA LYS A 188 9.21 7.33 15.51
C LYS A 188 7.81 7.56 16.08
N ASN A 189 6.74 7.25 15.33
CA ASN A 189 5.38 7.40 15.82
C ASN A 189 5.05 6.45 16.99
N MET A 190 5.54 5.21 16.96
CA MET A 190 5.38 4.27 18.06
C MET A 190 5.96 4.81 19.36
N VAL A 191 7.14 5.43 19.28
CA VAL A 191 7.82 6.06 20.43
C VAL A 191 7.14 7.35 20.86
N THR A 192 6.93 8.28 19.92
CA THR A 192 6.60 9.67 20.25
C THR A 192 5.10 9.97 20.29
N LYS A 193 4.27 9.24 19.54
CA LYS A 193 2.83 9.52 19.42
C LYS A 193 1.96 8.48 20.11
N TYR A 194 2.34 7.20 20.05
CA TYR A 194 1.48 6.11 20.50
C TYR A 194 1.84 5.58 21.88
N GLY A 195 2.92 6.07 22.51
CA GLY A 195 3.33 5.65 23.86
C GLY A 195 3.59 4.14 23.95
N MET A 196 4.20 3.56 22.91
CA MET A 196 4.37 2.10 22.79
C MET A 196 5.73 1.58 23.30
N THR A 197 6.46 2.39 24.06
CA THR A 197 7.70 1.98 24.72
C THR A 197 7.56 1.92 26.22
N THR A 198 8.29 1.04 26.87
CA THR A 198 8.30 0.90 28.35
C THR A 198 9.04 2.05 29.01
N GLU A 199 10.09 2.55 28.35
CA GLU A 199 10.99 3.57 28.88
C GLU A 199 10.33 4.94 28.96
N LEU A 200 9.55 5.31 27.94
CA LEU A 200 8.89 6.60 27.85
C LEU A 200 7.42 6.57 28.30
N GLY A 201 6.82 5.37 28.36
CA GLY A 201 5.44 5.19 28.80
C GLY A 201 4.41 5.75 27.80
N ALA A 202 3.18 5.90 28.29
CA ALA A 202 2.02 6.36 27.50
C ALA A 202 1.93 7.88 27.48
N ILE A 203 2.99 8.55 27.00
CA ILE A 203 3.09 10.00 26.89
C ILE A 203 3.31 10.34 25.42
N ALA A 204 2.66 11.37 24.91
CA ALA A 204 2.91 11.88 23.57
C ALA A 204 4.02 12.93 23.59
N TYR A 205 5.08 12.64 22.88
CA TYR A 205 6.18 13.57 22.60
C TYR A 205 6.04 14.01 21.14
N GLY A 206 5.73 15.24 20.89
CA GLY A 206 5.56 15.70 19.51
C GLY A 206 5.60 17.21 19.39
N GLU A 207 6.03 17.65 18.21
CA GLU A 207 5.83 19.03 17.80
C GLU A 207 4.30 19.26 17.74
N ASN A 208 3.81 20.33 18.36
CA ASN A 208 2.49 20.85 18.05
C ASN A 208 2.56 21.39 16.61
N GLU A 209 2.24 20.56 15.64
CA GLU A 209 1.85 21.03 14.32
C GLU A 209 0.45 21.65 14.49
N GLU A 210 0.42 22.91 14.95
CA GLU A 210 -0.76 23.73 14.71
C GLU A 210 -0.83 23.93 13.20
N GLU A 211 -1.84 23.35 12.57
CA GLU A 211 -2.21 23.65 11.19
C GLU A 211 -2.43 25.16 11.08
N VAL A 212 -1.45 25.85 10.53
CA VAL A 212 -1.56 27.28 10.26
C VAL A 212 -2.42 27.48 9.03
N PHE A 213 -3.68 27.72 9.27
CA PHE A 213 -4.58 28.35 8.30
C PHE A 213 -4.01 29.74 7.99
N LEU A 214 -3.59 30.00 6.74
CA LEU A 214 -3.03 31.26 6.22
C LEU A 214 -1.50 31.44 6.26
N GLY A 215 -0.75 30.53 5.64
CA GLY A 215 0.48 30.91 4.89
C GLY A 215 1.64 31.57 5.65
N ARG A 216 1.71 31.49 6.99
CA ARG A 216 2.88 31.91 7.78
C ARG A 216 3.42 30.72 8.56
N SER A 217 4.68 30.38 8.30
CA SER A 217 5.44 29.42 9.11
C SER A 217 5.63 29.99 10.52
N VAL A 218 5.04 29.35 11.51
CA VAL A 218 5.35 29.61 12.92
C VAL A 218 6.46 28.67 13.34
N THR A 219 7.36 29.17 14.15
CA THR A 219 8.57 28.54 14.68
C THR A 219 8.27 27.15 15.22
N LYS A 220 8.95 26.13 14.72
CA LYS A 220 8.91 24.77 15.29
C LYS A 220 9.54 24.79 16.67
N SER A 221 8.77 24.56 17.71
CA SER A 221 9.30 24.28 19.04
C SER A 221 9.50 22.78 19.20
N GLN A 222 10.71 22.31 19.40
CA GLN A 222 10.99 20.94 19.80
C GLN A 222 10.69 20.79 21.29
N ASN A 223 9.79 19.88 21.63
CA ASN A 223 9.45 19.56 23.02
C ASN A 223 10.31 18.42 23.60
N MET A 224 11.44 18.10 22.95
CA MET A 224 12.39 17.09 23.43
C MET A 224 13.81 17.67 23.40
N SER A 225 14.57 17.45 24.49
CA SER A 225 16.03 17.51 24.49
C SER A 225 16.58 16.25 23.79
N GLU A 226 17.79 16.40 23.21
CA GLU A 226 18.52 15.26 22.63
C GLU A 226 18.75 14.15 23.66
#